data_6a854e668ce2274ecfb8f8c35a25baed
#
_entry.id   6a854e668ce2274ecfb8f8c35a25baed
#
_cell.length_a   1.000
_cell.length_b   1.000
_cell.length_c   1.000
_cell.angle_alpha   90.00
_cell.angle_beta   90.00
_cell.angle_gamma   90.00
#
_symmetry.space_group_name_H-M   'P 1'
#
loop_
_entity.id
_entity.type
_entity.pdbx_description
1 polymer ?
#
loop_
_entity_poly.entity_id
_entity_poly.type
_entity_poly.pdbx_seq_one_letter_code
_entity_poly.pdbx_strand_id
1 'polypeptide(L)'
;MRGTSYLELKNYFNQIVEKSEFLEDFIGYFSRELRNKEQSSRGIQFPCLALFNYNFGIEGEQMATSSAVRNLSFAILLDAPADDYEKQYEAIDKAEKLALKVASRMRFDANRPEHFLYGAFVKNSIEVRPVELDISRLFGVEVSFQLKNIQSLKLDPDDWSDIDKVC
;
A
#
# COMPACT_ATOMS: atom_id res chain seq x y z
N MET A 1 -19.87 -4.87 7.76
CA MET A 1 -18.46 -4.47 7.65
C MET A 1 -18.13 -4.24 6.18
N ARG A 2 -17.66 -3.07 5.81
CA ARG A 2 -17.31 -2.75 4.41
C ARG A 2 -16.02 -3.52 4.05
N GLY A 3 -16.06 -4.32 2.98
CA GLY A 3 -14.85 -5.00 2.52
C GLY A 3 -13.85 -3.99 1.98
N THR A 4 -12.58 -4.15 2.30
CA THR A 4 -11.50 -3.31 1.76
C THR A 4 -11.30 -3.64 0.28
N SER A 5 -11.35 -2.63 -0.60
CA SER A 5 -11.10 -2.81 -2.02
C SER A 5 -9.69 -2.33 -2.41
N TYR A 6 -9.20 -2.84 -3.55
CA TYR A 6 -7.94 -2.40 -4.15
C TYR A 6 -7.93 -0.89 -4.43
N LEU A 7 -9.02 -0.36 -4.97
CA LEU A 7 -9.14 1.06 -5.29
C LEU A 7 -9.19 1.94 -4.03
N GLU A 8 -9.86 1.48 -2.98
CA GLU A 8 -9.92 2.18 -1.71
C GLU A 8 -8.52 2.33 -1.09
N LEU A 9 -7.70 1.28 -1.15
CA LEU A 9 -6.30 1.31 -0.69
C LEU A 9 -5.45 2.27 -1.51
N LYS A 10 -5.54 2.20 -2.84
CA LYS A 10 -4.83 3.13 -3.73
C LYS A 10 -5.19 4.58 -3.42
N ASN A 11 -6.48 4.88 -3.26
CA ASN A 11 -6.96 6.22 -2.97
C ASN A 11 -6.54 6.70 -1.57
N TYR A 12 -6.51 5.80 -0.59
CA TYR A 12 -6.02 6.11 0.76
C TYR A 12 -4.58 6.59 0.76
N PHE A 13 -3.67 5.87 0.10
CA PHE A 13 -2.26 6.28 0.03
C PHE A 13 -2.05 7.55 -0.80
N ASN A 14 -2.81 7.75 -1.86
CA ASN A 14 -2.81 9.03 -2.57
C ASN A 14 -3.22 10.19 -1.65
N GLN A 15 -4.28 10.01 -0.84
CA GLN A 15 -4.71 11.02 0.14
C GLN A 15 -3.67 11.25 1.25
N ILE A 16 -2.93 10.22 1.66
CA ILE A 16 -1.80 10.41 2.60
C ILE A 16 -0.79 11.39 2.01
N VAL A 17 -0.40 11.20 0.75
CA VAL A 17 0.53 12.12 0.08
C VAL A 17 -0.06 13.53 -0.01
N GLU A 18 -1.28 13.69 -0.49
CA GLU A 18 -1.96 14.98 -0.63
C GLU A 18 -2.09 15.77 0.69
N LYS A 19 -2.21 15.05 1.82
CA LYS A 19 -2.38 15.65 3.15
C LYS A 19 -1.10 15.74 3.96
N SER A 20 0.00 15.17 3.48
CA SER A 20 1.29 15.24 4.15
C SER A 20 2.03 16.54 3.81
N GLU A 21 2.86 17.02 4.72
CA GLU A 21 3.74 18.17 4.49
C GLU A 21 5.17 17.74 4.11
N PHE A 22 5.36 16.43 3.85
CA PHE A 22 6.70 15.86 3.67
C PHE A 22 6.81 14.88 2.48
N LEU A 23 5.71 14.55 1.81
CA LEU A 23 5.69 13.74 0.59
C LEU A 23 5.25 14.61 -0.58
N GLU A 24 5.95 14.51 -1.69
CA GLU A 24 5.75 15.38 -2.85
C GLU A 24 5.02 14.69 -4.00
N ASP A 25 5.10 13.35 -4.09
CA ASP A 25 4.49 12.61 -5.20
C ASP A 25 3.97 11.25 -4.78
N PHE A 26 2.99 10.77 -5.54
CA PHE A 26 2.38 9.45 -5.39
C PHE A 26 2.54 8.63 -6.66
N ILE A 27 2.91 7.36 -6.52
CA ILE A 27 3.06 6.39 -7.61
C ILE A 27 2.21 5.17 -7.27
N GLY A 28 1.36 4.75 -8.19
CA GLY A 28 0.54 3.55 -8.01
C GLY A 28 1.33 2.24 -8.19
N TYR A 29 0.59 1.13 -8.25
CA TYR A 29 1.17 -0.23 -8.29
C TYR A 29 1.89 -0.58 -9.61
N PHE A 30 1.69 0.18 -10.68
CA PHE A 30 2.23 -0.20 -11.98
C PHE A 30 3.61 0.38 -12.21
N SER A 31 4.59 -0.46 -12.52
CA SER A 31 5.94 -0.03 -12.91
C SER A 31 5.93 0.92 -14.11
N ARG A 32 4.93 0.79 -15.00
CA ARG A 32 4.71 1.71 -16.11
C ARG A 32 4.34 3.12 -15.63
N GLU A 33 3.60 3.25 -14.52
CA GLU A 33 3.26 4.56 -13.93
C GLU A 33 4.52 5.27 -13.45
N LEU A 34 5.43 4.57 -12.80
CA LEU A 34 6.75 5.07 -12.40
C LEU A 34 7.52 5.61 -13.63
N ARG A 35 7.65 4.80 -14.69
CA ARG A 35 8.38 5.20 -15.90
C ARG A 35 7.74 6.39 -16.60
N ASN A 36 6.42 6.43 -16.69
CA ASN A 36 5.70 7.54 -17.31
C ASN A 36 5.93 8.85 -16.54
N LYS A 37 5.92 8.80 -15.22
CA LYS A 37 6.23 9.99 -14.40
C LYS A 37 7.69 10.42 -14.55
N GLU A 38 8.64 9.49 -14.54
CA GLU A 38 10.05 9.77 -14.75
C GLU A 38 10.31 10.45 -16.10
N GLN A 39 9.61 10.02 -17.15
CA GLN A 39 9.72 10.59 -18.51
C GLN A 39 8.89 11.85 -18.73
N SER A 40 8.05 12.22 -17.79
CA SER A 40 7.24 13.43 -17.91
C SER A 40 8.09 14.69 -17.73
N SER A 41 7.61 15.82 -18.26
CA SER A 41 8.32 17.10 -18.15
C SER A 41 8.54 17.58 -16.72
N ARG A 42 7.69 17.14 -15.78
CA ARG A 42 7.81 17.44 -14.35
C ARG A 42 8.76 16.49 -13.65
N GLY A 43 8.91 15.25 -14.15
CA GLY A 43 9.63 14.18 -13.47
C GLY A 43 8.91 13.71 -12.19
N ILE A 44 9.58 12.86 -11.42
CA ILE A 44 9.13 12.45 -10.09
C ILE A 44 9.61 13.48 -9.08
N GLN A 45 8.71 13.88 -8.18
CA GLN A 45 9.06 14.77 -7.08
C GLN A 45 9.35 13.93 -5.82
N PHE A 46 10.39 14.30 -5.08
CA PHE A 46 10.86 13.54 -3.92
C PHE A 46 10.75 14.34 -2.62
N PRO A 47 10.45 13.65 -1.49
CA PRO A 47 10.21 12.21 -1.32
C PRO A 47 8.89 11.76 -1.95
N CYS A 48 8.87 10.59 -2.61
CA CYS A 48 7.63 10.03 -3.15
C CYS A 48 7.20 8.76 -2.40
N LEU A 49 5.90 8.51 -2.39
CA LEU A 49 5.32 7.25 -1.92
C LEU A 49 4.89 6.42 -3.14
N ALA A 50 5.43 5.23 -3.26
CA ALA A 50 5.07 4.27 -4.30
C ALA A 50 4.38 3.04 -3.69
N LEU A 51 3.30 2.58 -4.34
CA LEU A 51 2.70 1.29 -3.98
C LEU A 51 3.50 0.17 -4.64
N PHE A 52 3.82 -0.87 -3.86
CA PHE A 52 4.73 -1.93 -4.30
C PHE A 52 4.01 -3.24 -4.53
N ASN A 53 3.61 -3.92 -3.47
CA ASN A 53 2.99 -5.23 -3.53
C ASN A 53 1.53 -5.18 -3.10
N TYR A 54 0.72 -6.00 -3.73
CA TYR A 54 -0.63 -6.28 -3.33
C TYR A 54 -0.97 -7.72 -3.68
N ASN A 55 -1.24 -8.52 -2.68
CA ASN A 55 -1.86 -9.82 -2.86
C ASN A 55 -2.81 -10.11 -1.69
N PHE A 56 -3.76 -10.99 -1.90
CA PHE A 56 -4.59 -11.45 -0.81
C PHE A 56 -4.93 -12.93 -0.98
N GLY A 57 -5.11 -13.59 0.18
CA GLY A 57 -5.64 -14.94 0.29
C GLY A 57 -6.94 -14.94 1.08
N ILE A 58 -7.69 -16.02 0.96
CA ILE A 58 -8.89 -16.28 1.75
C ILE A 58 -8.55 -17.37 2.77
N GLU A 59 -8.88 -17.10 4.02
CA GLU A 59 -8.76 -18.04 5.14
C GLU A 59 -10.14 -18.40 5.66
N GLY A 60 -10.28 -19.63 6.16
CA GLY A 60 -11.51 -20.15 6.75
C GLY A 60 -12.24 -21.14 5.83
N GLU A 61 -12.79 -22.19 6.42
CA GLU A 61 -13.46 -23.28 5.71
C GLU A 61 -14.92 -22.96 5.35
N GLN A 62 -15.52 -22.03 6.08
CA GLN A 62 -16.93 -21.68 5.90
C GLN A 62 -17.09 -20.48 5.00
N MET A 63 -17.83 -20.62 3.91
CA MET A 63 -18.08 -19.55 2.93
C MET A 63 -18.65 -18.27 3.55
N ALA A 64 -19.47 -18.39 4.59
CA ALA A 64 -20.12 -17.23 5.22
C ALA A 64 -19.20 -16.43 6.15
N THR A 65 -18.14 -17.05 6.69
CA THR A 65 -17.26 -16.47 7.73
C THR A 65 -15.80 -16.43 7.31
N SER A 66 -15.52 -16.57 6.02
CA SER A 66 -14.17 -16.47 5.49
C SER A 66 -13.56 -15.09 5.77
N SER A 67 -12.26 -15.05 5.94
CA SER A 67 -11.49 -13.82 6.12
C SER A 67 -10.57 -13.61 4.93
N ALA A 68 -10.56 -12.39 4.38
CA ALA A 68 -9.53 -11.98 3.43
C ALA A 68 -8.33 -11.45 4.22
N VAL A 69 -7.16 -12.02 3.97
CA VAL A 69 -5.86 -11.53 4.45
C VAL A 69 -5.14 -10.90 3.26
N ARG A 70 -4.95 -9.59 3.32
CA ARG A 70 -4.24 -8.82 2.29
C ARG A 70 -2.85 -8.48 2.76
N ASN A 71 -1.86 -8.85 1.98
CA ASN A 71 -0.47 -8.44 2.18
C ASN A 71 -0.17 -7.30 1.22
N LEU A 72 0.27 -6.20 1.76
CA LEU A 72 0.49 -4.96 1.03
C LEU A 72 1.85 -4.38 1.37
N SER A 73 2.40 -3.60 0.46
CA SER A 73 3.53 -2.74 0.79
C SER A 73 3.47 -1.42 0.03
N PHE A 74 4.09 -0.42 0.64
CA PHE A 74 4.44 0.84 -0.01
C PHE A 74 5.92 1.13 0.24
N ALA A 75 6.52 1.93 -0.62
CA ALA A 75 7.88 2.41 -0.42
C ALA A 75 7.90 3.94 -0.31
N ILE A 76 8.79 4.44 0.53
CA ILE A 76 9.20 5.83 0.51
C ILE A 76 10.55 5.89 -0.20
N LEU A 77 10.59 6.64 -1.30
CA LEU A 77 11.73 6.69 -2.20
C LEU A 77 12.28 8.12 -2.30
N LEU A 78 13.60 8.20 -2.40
CA LEU A 78 14.35 9.42 -2.68
C LEU A 78 15.32 9.16 -3.83
N ASP A 79 15.70 10.22 -4.52
CA ASP A 79 16.77 10.19 -5.51
C ASP A 79 18.14 10.34 -4.81
N ALA A 80 19.14 9.56 -5.23
CA ALA A 80 20.51 9.69 -4.79
C ALA A 80 21.47 9.33 -5.94
N PRO A 81 22.67 9.94 -6.00
CA PRO A 81 23.66 9.59 -7.02
C PRO A 81 24.09 8.11 -6.96
N ALA A 82 24.22 7.47 -8.13
CA ALA A 82 24.56 6.05 -8.23
C ALA A 82 25.98 5.72 -7.76
N ASP A 83 26.88 6.69 -7.74
CA ASP A 83 28.28 6.58 -7.38
C ASP A 83 28.63 7.12 -5.99
N ASP A 84 27.62 7.53 -5.20
CA ASP A 84 27.80 8.11 -3.86
C ASP A 84 27.04 7.27 -2.81
N TYR A 85 27.70 6.27 -2.26
CA TYR A 85 27.11 5.37 -1.25
C TYR A 85 26.65 6.11 0.02
N GLU A 86 27.38 7.15 0.45
CA GLU A 86 27.00 7.90 1.65
C GLU A 86 25.66 8.61 1.46
N LYS A 87 25.45 9.24 0.29
CA LYS A 87 24.16 9.86 -0.04
C LYS A 87 23.03 8.84 -0.19
N GLN A 88 23.34 7.63 -0.65
CA GLN A 88 22.36 6.54 -0.72
C GLN A 88 21.95 6.09 0.68
N TYR A 89 22.90 5.95 1.63
CA TYR A 89 22.58 5.65 3.02
C TYR A 89 21.79 6.78 3.70
N GLU A 90 22.14 8.04 3.44
CA GLU A 90 21.37 9.19 3.92
C GLU A 90 19.93 9.19 3.38
N ALA A 91 19.75 8.81 2.11
CA ALA A 91 18.42 8.69 1.50
C ALA A 91 17.59 7.59 2.18
N ILE A 92 18.18 6.43 2.47
CA ILE A 92 17.52 5.33 3.18
C ILE A 92 17.14 5.74 4.61
N ASP A 93 18.07 6.36 5.36
CA ASP A 93 17.81 6.86 6.72
C ASP A 93 16.65 7.89 6.75
N LYS A 94 16.67 8.82 5.80
CA LYS A 94 15.59 9.79 5.65
C LYS A 94 14.26 9.12 5.29
N ALA A 95 14.28 8.18 4.35
CA ALA A 95 13.08 7.43 3.94
C ALA A 95 12.48 6.64 5.12
N GLU A 96 13.31 6.00 5.95
CA GLU A 96 12.86 5.29 7.15
C GLU A 96 12.10 6.22 8.10
N LYS A 97 12.67 7.39 8.40
CA LYS A 97 12.02 8.38 9.26
C LYS A 97 10.66 8.83 8.70
N LEU A 98 10.55 9.02 7.39
CA LEU A 98 9.29 9.39 6.73
C LEU A 98 8.30 8.24 6.70
N ALA A 99 8.76 7.02 6.47
CA ALA A 99 7.93 5.81 6.49
C ALA A 99 7.28 5.59 7.86
N LEU A 100 8.02 5.84 8.95
CA LEU A 100 7.48 5.76 10.31
C LEU A 100 6.38 6.81 10.57
N LYS A 101 6.45 7.99 9.95
CA LYS A 101 5.35 8.98 10.01
C LYS A 101 4.10 8.47 9.29
N VAL A 102 4.25 7.84 8.12
CA VAL A 102 3.12 7.22 7.40
C VAL A 102 2.53 6.09 8.22
N ALA A 103 3.35 5.19 8.77
CA ALA A 103 2.89 4.10 9.64
C ALA A 103 2.16 4.62 10.89
N SER A 104 2.64 5.71 11.48
CA SER A 104 1.96 6.39 12.60
C SER A 104 0.58 6.90 12.19
N ARG A 105 0.45 7.51 11.00
CA ARG A 105 -0.83 7.94 10.45
C ARG A 105 -1.77 6.75 10.24
N MET A 106 -1.30 5.65 9.67
CA MET A 106 -2.10 4.44 9.50
C MET A 106 -2.62 3.90 10.84
N ARG A 107 -1.80 3.90 11.88
CA ARG A 107 -2.21 3.47 13.24
C ARG A 107 -3.25 4.41 13.85
N PHE A 108 -3.11 5.71 13.63
CA PHE A 108 -4.10 6.69 14.06
C PHE A 108 -5.45 6.45 13.36
N ASP A 109 -5.46 6.32 12.03
CA ASP A 109 -6.66 6.07 11.24
C ASP A 109 -7.31 4.72 11.61
N ALA A 110 -6.51 3.69 11.91
CA ALA A 110 -6.98 2.38 12.37
C ALA A 110 -7.64 2.38 13.76
N ASN A 111 -7.53 3.44 14.52
CA ASN A 111 -8.24 3.61 15.80
C ASN A 111 -9.58 4.34 15.65
N ARG A 112 -9.93 4.79 14.45
CA ARG A 112 -11.18 5.51 14.17
C ARG A 112 -12.25 4.53 13.66
N PRO A 113 -13.38 4.34 14.38
CA PRO A 113 -14.38 3.34 14.02
C PRO A 113 -14.98 3.49 12.62
N GLU A 114 -15.06 4.71 12.09
CA GLU A 114 -15.57 5.01 10.76
C GLU A 114 -14.57 4.74 9.63
N HIS A 115 -13.29 4.53 9.95
CA HIS A 115 -12.25 4.32 8.98
C HIS A 115 -12.15 2.85 8.55
N PHE A 116 -11.91 2.57 7.27
CA PHE A 116 -11.87 1.19 6.75
C PHE A 116 -10.73 0.34 7.35
N LEU A 117 -9.67 0.98 7.87
CA LEU A 117 -8.58 0.29 8.58
C LEU A 117 -8.99 -0.19 9.99
N TYR A 118 -10.10 0.33 10.53
CA TYR A 118 -10.55 -0.05 11.87
C TYR A 118 -10.92 -1.53 11.93
N GLY A 119 -10.29 -2.25 12.85
CA GLY A 119 -10.47 -3.70 13.00
C GLY A 119 -9.88 -4.55 11.87
N ALA A 120 -9.44 -3.94 10.77
CA ALA A 120 -8.80 -4.64 9.65
C ALA A 120 -7.28 -4.60 9.70
N PHE A 121 -6.70 -3.50 10.17
CA PHE A 121 -5.24 -3.32 10.18
C PHE A 121 -4.57 -4.16 11.26
N VAL A 122 -3.71 -5.08 10.86
CA VAL A 122 -2.92 -5.93 11.76
C VAL A 122 -1.69 -5.13 12.21
N LYS A 123 -1.82 -4.41 13.34
CA LYS A 123 -0.83 -3.41 13.80
C LYS A 123 0.58 -3.97 14.04
N ASN A 124 0.70 -5.27 14.31
CA ASN A 124 1.98 -5.94 14.56
C ASN A 124 2.61 -6.55 13.30
N SER A 125 2.00 -6.37 12.14
CA SER A 125 2.50 -6.88 10.86
C SER A 125 3.38 -5.88 10.11
N ILE A 126 3.64 -4.70 10.66
CA ILE A 126 4.48 -3.70 10.01
C ILE A 126 5.94 -4.17 10.03
N GLU A 127 6.53 -4.29 8.86
CA GLU A 127 7.94 -4.55 8.65
C GLU A 127 8.52 -3.48 7.73
N VAL A 128 9.73 -3.03 8.02
CA VAL A 128 10.44 -2.00 7.24
C VAL A 128 11.77 -2.60 6.77
N ARG A 129 12.04 -2.48 5.49
CA ARG A 129 13.31 -2.95 4.90
C ARG A 129 13.85 -1.94 3.89
N PRO A 130 15.17 -1.79 3.76
CA PRO A 130 15.77 -0.99 2.69
C PRO A 130 15.37 -1.51 1.33
N VAL A 131 15.21 -0.61 0.37
CA VAL A 131 14.93 -0.91 -1.03
C VAL A 131 15.77 -0.02 -1.94
N GLU A 132 16.25 -0.62 -3.01
CA GLU A 132 16.97 0.04 -4.09
C GLU A 132 16.30 -0.31 -5.42
N LEU A 133 16.07 0.68 -6.26
CA LEU A 133 15.56 0.50 -7.61
C LEU A 133 16.63 0.94 -8.62
N ASP A 134 17.44 -0.01 -9.08
CA ASP A 134 18.57 0.20 -9.99
C ASP A 134 18.23 1.00 -11.25
N ILE A 135 17.00 0.82 -11.77
CA ILE A 135 16.57 1.42 -13.05
C ILE A 135 16.49 2.95 -12.96
N SER A 136 16.23 3.50 -11.76
CA SER A 136 15.90 4.92 -11.60
C SER A 136 16.75 5.62 -10.52
N ARG A 137 17.78 4.96 -10.00
CA ARG A 137 18.61 5.48 -8.89
C ARG A 137 17.79 5.93 -7.68
N LEU A 138 16.74 5.16 -7.37
CA LEU A 138 15.85 5.43 -6.26
C LEU A 138 16.21 4.54 -5.08
N PHE A 139 16.40 5.17 -3.95
CA PHE A 139 16.77 4.54 -2.69
C PHE A 139 15.74 4.88 -1.62
N GLY A 140 15.48 3.95 -0.73
CA GLY A 140 14.55 4.20 0.33
C GLY A 140 14.22 2.97 1.16
N VAL A 141 13.00 2.91 1.64
CA VAL A 141 12.49 1.77 2.41
C VAL A 141 11.13 1.32 1.91
N GLU A 142 10.93 0.01 1.92
CA GLU A 142 9.63 -0.62 1.75
C GLU A 142 9.05 -0.93 3.12
N VAL A 143 7.76 -0.61 3.28
CA VAL A 143 6.95 -0.95 4.46
C VAL A 143 5.91 -1.96 4.05
N SER A 144 6.03 -3.19 4.53
CA SER A 144 5.01 -4.23 4.38
C SER A 144 4.09 -4.28 5.58
N PHE A 145 2.83 -4.64 5.35
CA PHE A 145 1.81 -4.78 6.38
C PHE A 145 0.64 -5.65 5.92
N GLN A 146 -0.21 -6.03 6.87
CA GLN A 146 -1.38 -6.86 6.60
C GLN A 146 -2.69 -6.16 6.98
N LEU A 147 -3.71 -6.43 6.17
CA LEU A 147 -5.10 -6.16 6.50
C LEU A 147 -5.87 -7.47 6.55
N LYS A 148 -6.68 -7.67 7.59
CA LYS A 148 -7.54 -8.83 7.76
C LYS A 148 -8.97 -8.40 8.01
N ASN A 149 -9.89 -8.81 7.15
CA ASN A 149 -11.30 -8.48 7.29
C ASN A 149 -12.18 -9.66 6.86
N ILE A 150 -13.39 -9.70 7.38
CA ILE A 150 -14.38 -10.71 6.99
C ILE A 150 -14.73 -10.49 5.52
N GLN A 151 -14.70 -11.57 4.74
CA GLN A 151 -15.04 -11.59 3.32
C GLN A 151 -15.97 -12.77 3.06
N SER A 152 -17.24 -12.49 2.84
CA SER A 152 -18.18 -13.56 2.47
C SER A 152 -17.86 -14.08 1.07
N LEU A 153 -17.84 -15.39 0.93
CA LEU A 153 -17.77 -16.11 -0.33
C LEU A 153 -19.10 -16.84 -0.63
N LYS A 154 -20.20 -16.40 -0.01
CA LYS A 154 -21.50 -16.94 -0.38
C LYS A 154 -21.76 -16.71 -1.85
N LEU A 155 -22.16 -17.79 -2.52
CA LEU A 155 -22.62 -17.74 -3.89
C LEU A 155 -23.91 -16.91 -3.95
N ASP A 156 -23.98 -15.98 -4.89
CA ASP A 156 -25.24 -15.35 -5.29
C ASP A 156 -25.76 -16.06 -6.55
N PRO A 157 -26.89 -16.78 -6.49
CA PRO A 157 -27.42 -17.49 -7.65
C PRO A 157 -27.79 -16.57 -8.82
N ASP A 158 -28.03 -15.29 -8.56
CA ASP A 158 -28.37 -14.32 -9.60
C ASP A 158 -27.21 -13.98 -10.52
N ASP A 159 -25.98 -14.20 -10.07
CA ASP A 159 -24.75 -13.97 -10.87
C ASP A 159 -24.47 -15.10 -11.87
N TRP A 160 -25.22 -16.24 -11.82
CA TRP A 160 -24.89 -17.45 -12.57
C TRP A 160 -26.09 -17.96 -13.39
N SER A 161 -25.83 -18.32 -14.65
CA SER A 161 -26.88 -18.81 -15.55
C SER A 161 -27.20 -20.30 -15.40
N ASP A 162 -26.30 -21.05 -14.75
CA ASP A 162 -26.33 -22.51 -14.57
C ASP A 162 -26.71 -22.95 -13.16
N ILE A 163 -27.06 -22.01 -12.30
CA ILE A 163 -27.49 -22.27 -10.92
C ILE A 163 -28.95 -21.95 -10.76
N ASP A 164 -29.72 -22.97 -10.35
CA ASP A 164 -31.15 -22.79 -10.09
C ASP A 164 -31.39 -21.79 -8.95
N LYS A 165 -32.19 -20.76 -9.25
CA LYS A 165 -32.62 -19.81 -8.25
C LYS A 165 -33.55 -20.50 -7.27
N VAL A 166 -33.08 -20.75 -6.08
CA VAL A 166 -33.92 -21.29 -5.01
C VAL A 166 -34.90 -20.20 -4.60
N CYS A 167 -36.15 -20.41 -4.89
CA CYS A 167 -37.28 -19.55 -4.45
C CYS A 167 -37.48 -19.67 -2.93
#